data_f289b523be8be2e9611597d05bfab3c6
#
_entry.id   f289b523be8be2e9611597d05bfab3c6
#
_cell.length_a   1.000
_cell.length_b   1.000
_cell.length_c   1.000
_cell.angle_alpha   90.00
_cell.angle_beta   90.00
_cell.angle_gamma   90.00
#
_symmetry.space_group_name_H-M   'P 1'
#
loop_
_entity.id
_entity.type
_entity.pdbx_description
1 polymer ?
#
loop_
_entity_poly.entity_id
_entity_poly.type
_entity_poly.pdbx_seq_one_letter_code
_entity_poly.pdbx_strand_id
1 'polypeptide(L)'
;MNFQIRKSTENELPTIIKLINEAAKDTYEYRPYDENMLRQWMQESNLTLLVAEENEKIIGIIAYEDSHFGEEIEWLTVPERPDRKLVEKELISEAEKLVKRGKVFTVVDAGSPKAQEWIDRGYVQEGGLYHMVARLDNARTVPPVSQKIRLRHLGKQEEKEFVDSVNTSFGENRVEFGDIEKWKIENPPFSEEWIHVAEADGRIVSVVVAKPDTRYNDFYKANRGYLGPASTLPEYRRKNLATVLTVRAMNFLSDRGMDSVALYASETNVASVALLRKIGFQVGHNWKFMRKTLP
;
A
#
# COMPACT_ATOMS: atom_id res chain seq x y z
N MET A 1 -12.14 28.86 22.00
CA MET A 1 -12.56 27.87 20.97
C MET A 1 -13.75 27.15 21.54
N ASN A 2 -14.80 26.90 20.74
CA ASN A 2 -16.00 26.23 21.22
C ASN A 2 -15.95 24.70 21.04
N PHE A 3 -14.78 24.13 20.67
CA PHE A 3 -14.59 22.70 20.47
C PHE A 3 -13.34 22.21 21.21
N GLN A 4 -13.28 20.90 21.47
CA GLN A 4 -12.12 20.21 22.05
C GLN A 4 -11.65 19.09 21.13
N ILE A 5 -10.33 18.77 21.16
CA ILE A 5 -9.78 17.60 20.49
C ILE A 5 -9.53 16.53 21.54
N ARG A 6 -9.96 15.31 21.26
CA ARG A 6 -9.75 14.15 22.13
C ARG A 6 -9.64 12.85 21.34
N LYS A 7 -9.18 11.79 21.98
CA LYS A 7 -9.27 10.45 21.39
C LYS A 7 -10.74 10.04 21.23
N SER A 8 -11.02 9.33 20.16
CA SER A 8 -12.34 8.74 19.94
C SER A 8 -12.62 7.61 20.93
N THR A 9 -13.88 7.33 21.10
CA THR A 9 -14.40 6.15 21.82
C THR A 9 -14.93 5.11 20.84
N GLU A 10 -15.06 3.86 21.26
CA GLU A 10 -15.59 2.79 20.39
C GLU A 10 -17.02 3.07 19.91
N ASN A 11 -17.85 3.68 20.75
CA ASN A 11 -19.24 4.00 20.40
C ASN A 11 -19.37 5.05 19.28
N GLU A 12 -18.29 5.76 18.96
CA GLU A 12 -18.25 6.78 17.94
C GLU A 12 -17.84 6.25 16.56
N LEU A 13 -17.37 5.01 16.47
CA LEU A 13 -16.91 4.40 15.22
C LEU A 13 -17.93 4.49 14.08
N PRO A 14 -19.24 4.26 14.27
CA PRO A 14 -20.22 4.43 13.19
C PRO A 14 -20.25 5.84 12.61
N THR A 15 -20.14 6.88 13.46
CA THR A 15 -20.09 8.28 13.03
C THR A 15 -18.79 8.60 12.29
N ILE A 16 -17.66 8.11 12.81
CA ILE A 16 -16.33 8.29 12.21
C ILE A 16 -16.30 7.65 10.83
N ILE A 17 -16.75 6.40 10.71
CA ILE A 17 -16.80 5.67 9.43
C ILE A 17 -17.66 6.42 8.41
N LYS A 18 -18.80 6.94 8.82
CA LYS A 18 -19.64 7.75 7.93
C LYS A 18 -18.89 8.96 7.39
N LEU A 19 -18.16 9.68 8.25
CA LEU A 19 -17.38 10.86 7.85
C LEU A 19 -16.24 10.48 6.88
N ILE A 20 -15.49 9.40 7.18
CA ILE A 20 -14.42 8.90 6.31
C ILE A 20 -14.99 8.52 4.94
N ASN A 21 -16.05 7.73 4.92
CA ASN A 21 -16.66 7.25 3.69
C ASN A 21 -17.23 8.38 2.82
N GLU A 22 -17.86 9.37 3.43
CA GLU A 22 -18.35 10.54 2.70
C GLU A 22 -17.20 11.37 2.09
N ALA A 23 -16.12 11.53 2.82
CA ALA A 23 -14.94 12.26 2.33
C ALA A 23 -14.17 11.51 1.23
N ALA A 24 -14.22 10.17 1.25
CA ALA A 24 -13.44 9.32 0.34
C ALA A 24 -14.22 8.84 -0.88
N LYS A 25 -15.55 9.00 -0.95
CA LYS A 25 -16.42 8.40 -1.98
C LYS A 25 -16.01 8.67 -3.44
N ASP A 26 -15.36 9.79 -3.68
CA ASP A 26 -14.92 10.21 -5.03
C ASP A 26 -13.41 9.98 -5.25
N THR A 27 -12.73 9.27 -4.32
CA THR A 27 -11.31 8.97 -4.47
C THR A 27 -11.09 7.76 -5.38
N TYR A 28 -9.86 7.66 -5.89
CA TYR A 28 -9.47 6.56 -6.78
C TYR A 28 -9.66 5.19 -6.13
N GLU A 29 -10.35 4.29 -6.83
CA GLU A 29 -10.70 2.93 -6.36
C GLU A 29 -11.30 2.92 -4.95
N TYR A 30 -12.17 3.90 -4.66
CA TYR A 30 -12.85 3.98 -3.37
C TYR A 30 -13.57 2.68 -3.03
N ARG A 31 -13.39 2.26 -1.80
CA ARG A 31 -14.15 1.16 -1.16
C ARG A 31 -14.57 1.63 0.23
N PRO A 32 -15.84 1.44 0.60
CA PRO A 32 -16.28 1.89 1.92
C PRO A 32 -15.58 1.12 3.03
N TYR A 33 -15.21 1.84 4.06
CA TYR A 33 -14.77 1.25 5.32
C TYR A 33 -15.99 0.79 6.11
N ASP A 34 -15.86 -0.33 6.81
CA ASP A 34 -16.84 -0.81 7.77
C ASP A 34 -16.25 -0.87 9.19
N GLU A 35 -17.11 -1.13 10.17
CA GLU A 35 -16.73 -1.11 11.57
C GLU A 35 -15.75 -2.21 11.93
N ASN A 36 -15.89 -3.40 11.35
CA ASN A 36 -14.99 -4.53 11.60
C ASN A 36 -13.59 -4.24 11.07
N MET A 37 -13.49 -3.70 9.85
CA MET A 37 -12.21 -3.29 9.27
C MET A 37 -11.51 -2.26 10.15
N LEU A 38 -12.23 -1.24 10.63
CA LEU A 38 -11.62 -0.19 11.45
C LEU A 38 -11.18 -0.72 12.81
N ARG A 39 -11.99 -1.56 13.46
CA ARG A 39 -11.63 -2.23 14.72
C ARG A 39 -10.39 -3.10 14.58
N GLN A 40 -10.35 -3.91 13.53
CA GLN A 40 -9.19 -4.76 13.23
C GLN A 40 -7.94 -3.89 13.03
N TRP A 41 -8.04 -2.84 12.26
CA TRP A 41 -6.92 -1.92 11.99
C TRP A 41 -6.43 -1.23 13.27
N MET A 42 -7.32 -0.75 14.10
CA MET A 42 -6.95 -0.17 15.40
C MET A 42 -6.21 -1.17 16.32
N GLN A 43 -6.51 -2.48 16.21
CA GLN A 43 -5.85 -3.52 16.99
C GLN A 43 -4.49 -3.94 16.41
N GLU A 44 -4.37 -3.99 15.09
CA GLU A 44 -3.18 -4.50 14.39
C GLU A 44 -2.12 -3.42 14.11
N SER A 45 -2.51 -2.17 13.94
CA SER A 45 -1.64 -1.10 13.43
C SER A 45 -1.67 0.13 14.33
N ASN A 46 -1.22 0.18 15.52
CA ASN A 46 -1.06 1.40 16.35
C ASN A 46 -1.82 2.66 15.86
N LEU A 47 -3.06 2.47 15.36
CA LEU A 47 -3.91 3.52 14.82
C LEU A 47 -4.56 4.30 15.97
N THR A 48 -4.38 5.60 16.01
CA THR A 48 -5.04 6.50 16.96
C THR A 48 -6.00 7.41 16.20
N LEU A 49 -7.28 7.37 16.58
CA LEU A 49 -8.30 8.27 16.04
C LEU A 49 -8.52 9.43 17.00
N LEU A 50 -8.38 10.65 16.49
CA LEU A 50 -8.73 11.88 17.21
C LEU A 50 -9.99 12.48 16.59
N VAL A 51 -10.86 13.03 17.45
CA VAL A 51 -12.09 13.72 17.07
C VAL A 51 -12.06 15.16 17.58
N ALA A 52 -12.57 16.07 16.77
CA ALA A 52 -12.95 17.40 17.21
C ALA A 52 -14.42 17.36 17.61
N GLU A 53 -14.72 17.75 18.84
CA GLU A 53 -16.06 17.72 19.41
C GLU A 53 -16.53 19.12 19.78
N GLU A 54 -17.73 19.47 19.37
CA GLU A 54 -18.45 20.70 19.73
C GLU A 54 -19.90 20.36 20.13
N ASN A 55 -20.31 20.75 21.33
CA ASN A 55 -21.68 20.48 21.84
C ASN A 55 -22.05 18.98 21.69
N GLU A 56 -21.20 18.07 22.14
CA GLU A 56 -21.40 16.62 22.08
C GLU A 56 -21.51 16.05 20.64
N LYS A 57 -21.12 16.81 19.62
CA LYS A 57 -21.13 16.36 18.22
C LYS A 57 -19.71 16.33 17.66
N ILE A 58 -19.40 15.27 16.95
CA ILE A 58 -18.15 15.17 16.18
C ILE A 58 -18.26 16.09 14.96
N ILE A 59 -17.35 17.05 14.88
CA ILE A 59 -17.27 18.04 13.81
C ILE A 59 -16.06 17.85 12.90
N GLY A 60 -15.20 16.90 13.23
CA GLY A 60 -14.03 16.56 12.42
C GLY A 60 -13.28 15.39 13.03
N ILE A 61 -12.47 14.72 12.22
CA ILE A 61 -11.65 13.60 12.60
C ILE A 61 -10.28 13.69 11.94
N ILE A 62 -9.31 13.00 12.54
CA ILE A 62 -8.00 12.71 11.99
C ILE A 62 -7.52 11.37 12.53
N ALA A 63 -6.77 10.62 11.72
CA ALA A 63 -6.09 9.42 12.16
C ALA A 63 -4.58 9.64 12.18
N TYR A 64 -3.91 9.04 13.13
CA TYR A 64 -2.47 8.87 13.20
C TYR A 64 -2.15 7.39 13.28
N GLU A 65 -1.28 6.91 12.40
CA GLU A 65 -0.80 5.53 12.37
C GLU A 65 0.72 5.48 12.55
N ASP A 66 1.18 4.57 13.41
CA ASP A 66 2.60 4.26 13.57
C ASP A 66 2.86 2.84 13.03
N SER A 67 3.16 2.75 11.74
CA SER A 67 3.40 1.50 11.02
C SER A 67 4.88 1.30 10.69
N HIS A 68 5.19 0.14 10.10
CA HIS A 68 6.54 -0.14 9.59
C HIS A 68 6.93 0.74 8.38
N PHE A 69 5.94 1.31 7.67
CA PHE A 69 6.19 2.27 6.58
C PHE A 69 6.53 3.67 7.08
N GLY A 70 6.26 3.97 8.34
CA GLY A 70 6.49 5.26 8.94
C GLY A 70 5.31 5.72 9.78
N GLU A 71 5.41 6.95 10.27
CA GLU A 71 4.34 7.61 11.01
C GLU A 71 3.51 8.43 10.04
N GLU A 72 2.22 8.11 9.91
CA GLU A 72 1.32 8.68 8.91
C GLU A 72 0.15 9.42 9.56
N ILE A 73 -0.25 10.54 8.94
CA ILE A 73 -1.52 11.21 9.21
C ILE A 73 -2.49 10.84 8.10
N GLU A 74 -3.59 10.22 8.48
CA GLU A 74 -4.65 9.80 7.56
C GLU A 74 -5.99 10.43 7.90
N TRP A 75 -6.91 10.34 6.96
CA TRP A 75 -8.35 10.65 7.12
C TRP A 75 -8.68 11.99 7.74
N LEU A 76 -7.83 13.02 7.54
CA LEU A 76 -8.20 14.37 7.95
C LEU A 76 -9.53 14.76 7.26
N THR A 77 -10.58 14.78 8.03
CA THR A 77 -11.93 15.08 7.52
C THR A 77 -12.65 16.04 8.45
N VAL A 78 -12.98 17.19 7.93
CA VAL A 78 -13.83 18.18 8.58
C VAL A 78 -14.93 18.57 7.59
N PRO A 79 -16.20 18.27 7.86
CA PRO A 79 -17.32 18.72 7.03
C PRO A 79 -17.32 20.23 6.79
N GLU A 80 -17.98 20.68 5.73
CA GLU A 80 -18.03 22.10 5.38
C GLU A 80 -18.63 22.93 6.51
N ARG A 81 -17.85 23.92 7.01
CA ARG A 81 -18.22 24.82 8.10
C ARG A 81 -17.35 26.08 8.07
N PRO A 82 -17.81 27.22 8.65
CA PRO A 82 -17.09 28.50 8.57
C PRO A 82 -15.66 28.47 9.14
N ASP A 83 -15.42 27.69 10.19
CA ASP A 83 -14.14 27.55 10.88
C ASP A 83 -13.40 26.24 10.54
N ARG A 84 -13.73 25.59 9.42
CA ARG A 84 -13.13 24.33 8.96
C ARG A 84 -11.61 24.34 9.06
N LYS A 85 -10.94 25.36 8.53
CA LYS A 85 -9.48 25.47 8.54
C LYS A 85 -8.89 25.52 9.94
N LEU A 86 -9.61 26.10 10.90
CA LEU A 86 -9.17 26.14 12.29
C LEU A 86 -9.28 24.74 12.91
N VAL A 87 -10.40 24.04 12.70
CA VAL A 87 -10.59 22.67 13.20
C VAL A 87 -9.53 21.72 12.60
N GLU A 88 -9.27 21.79 11.29
CA GLU A 88 -8.22 21.02 10.63
C GLU A 88 -6.84 21.30 11.24
N LYS A 89 -6.51 22.56 11.46
CA LYS A 89 -5.23 22.96 12.06
C LYS A 89 -5.03 22.36 13.45
N GLU A 90 -6.04 22.44 14.30
CA GLU A 90 -5.95 21.90 15.66
C GLU A 90 -5.88 20.37 15.65
N LEU A 91 -6.68 19.68 14.81
CA LEU A 91 -6.58 18.23 14.63
C LEU A 91 -5.18 17.79 14.21
N ILE A 92 -4.59 18.45 13.21
CA ILE A 92 -3.23 18.15 12.74
C ILE A 92 -2.23 18.41 13.88
N SER A 93 -2.34 19.52 14.59
CA SER A 93 -1.45 19.84 15.70
C SER A 93 -1.48 18.77 16.80
N GLU A 94 -2.66 18.25 17.14
CA GLU A 94 -2.79 17.17 18.11
C GLU A 94 -2.23 15.84 17.59
N ALA A 95 -2.44 15.52 16.30
CA ALA A 95 -1.87 14.33 15.68
C ALA A 95 -0.33 14.41 15.61
N GLU A 96 0.24 15.58 15.29
CA GLU A 96 1.69 15.80 15.27
C GLU A 96 2.35 15.60 16.64
N LYS A 97 1.64 15.81 17.76
CA LYS A 97 2.14 15.50 19.11
C LYS A 97 2.30 14.01 19.40
N LEU A 98 1.62 13.15 18.61
CA LEU A 98 1.74 11.69 18.74
C LEU A 98 3.01 11.15 18.09
N VAL A 99 3.64 11.93 17.22
CA VAL A 99 4.82 11.52 16.45
C VAL A 99 6.02 11.30 17.37
N LYS A 100 6.63 10.12 17.26
CA LYS A 100 7.73 9.67 18.13
C LYS A 100 9.08 9.72 17.45
N ARG A 101 9.12 9.50 16.13
CA ARG A 101 10.35 9.42 15.31
C ARG A 101 10.78 10.77 14.71
N GLY A 102 10.08 11.84 15.06
CA GLY A 102 10.37 13.20 14.58
C GLY A 102 10.08 13.44 13.10
N LYS A 103 9.46 12.47 12.41
CA LYS A 103 9.07 12.60 11.00
C LYS A 103 7.70 12.00 10.80
N VAL A 104 6.83 12.73 10.12
CA VAL A 104 5.48 12.28 9.78
C VAL A 104 5.22 12.54 8.30
N PHE A 105 4.38 11.72 7.70
CA PHE A 105 3.92 11.93 6.34
C PHE A 105 2.41 11.82 6.22
N THR A 106 1.88 12.30 5.11
CA THR A 106 0.52 12.04 4.64
C THR A 106 0.54 11.85 3.14
N VAL A 107 -0.52 11.27 2.60
CA VAL A 107 -0.64 10.94 1.19
C VAL A 107 -1.74 11.78 0.54
N VAL A 108 -1.45 12.34 -0.62
CA VAL A 108 -2.41 13.12 -1.42
C VAL A 108 -2.37 12.69 -2.88
N ASP A 109 -3.48 12.86 -3.58
CA ASP A 109 -3.51 12.63 -5.03
C ASP A 109 -2.64 13.66 -5.76
N ALA A 110 -1.87 13.19 -6.75
CA ALA A 110 -1.05 14.07 -7.58
C ALA A 110 -1.93 15.09 -8.31
N GLY A 111 -1.56 16.37 -8.21
CA GLY A 111 -2.34 17.47 -8.79
C GLY A 111 -3.56 17.91 -7.95
N SER A 112 -3.80 17.29 -6.81
CA SER A 112 -4.85 17.73 -5.90
C SER A 112 -4.51 19.08 -5.25
N PRO A 113 -5.49 19.99 -5.10
CA PRO A 113 -5.33 21.23 -4.31
C PRO A 113 -4.88 20.97 -2.87
N LYS A 114 -5.19 19.82 -2.31
CA LYS A 114 -4.75 19.39 -0.97
C LYS A 114 -3.22 19.40 -0.81
N ALA A 115 -2.46 19.16 -1.88
CA ALA A 115 -1.01 19.22 -1.82
C ALA A 115 -0.51 20.61 -1.38
N GLN A 116 -1.10 21.69 -1.91
CA GLN A 116 -0.75 23.06 -1.51
C GLN A 116 -1.16 23.35 -0.07
N GLU A 117 -2.32 22.84 0.37
CA GLU A 117 -2.74 23.00 1.75
C GLU A 117 -1.76 22.36 2.75
N TRP A 118 -1.18 21.20 2.41
CA TRP A 118 -0.15 20.56 3.24
C TRP A 118 1.18 21.33 3.19
N ILE A 119 1.56 21.88 2.03
CA ILE A 119 2.74 22.76 1.91
C ILE A 119 2.60 23.98 2.83
N ASP A 120 1.43 24.62 2.83
CA ASP A 120 1.15 25.78 3.67
C ASP A 120 1.22 25.45 5.18
N ARG A 121 1.08 24.17 5.54
CA ARG A 121 1.26 23.65 6.91
C ARG A 121 2.69 23.22 7.24
N GLY A 122 3.64 23.46 6.31
CA GLY A 122 5.07 23.18 6.49
C GLY A 122 5.47 21.75 6.07
N TYR A 123 4.63 21.04 5.34
CA TYR A 123 5.01 19.76 4.72
C TYR A 123 5.73 20.01 3.40
N VAL A 124 6.61 19.08 3.05
CA VAL A 124 7.37 19.09 1.78
C VAL A 124 7.00 17.86 0.98
N GLN A 125 6.77 18.01 -0.33
CA GLN A 125 6.53 16.86 -1.19
C GLN A 125 7.84 16.09 -1.41
N GLU A 126 7.88 14.84 -0.97
CA GLU A 126 9.03 13.94 -1.11
C GLU A 126 8.61 12.58 -1.66
N GLY A 127 8.77 12.41 -2.98
CA GLY A 127 8.43 11.15 -3.64
C GLY A 127 6.92 10.95 -3.83
N GLY A 128 6.58 9.73 -4.21
CA GLY A 128 5.21 9.33 -4.45
C GLY A 128 5.09 7.86 -4.81
N LEU A 129 3.87 7.42 -5.00
CA LEU A 129 3.53 6.03 -5.28
C LEU A 129 2.64 5.96 -6.52
N TYR A 130 3.06 5.19 -7.50
CA TYR A 130 2.22 4.83 -8.64
C TYR A 130 1.43 3.57 -8.34
N HIS A 131 0.13 3.61 -8.55
CA HIS A 131 -0.65 2.42 -8.82
C HIS A 131 -0.54 2.13 -10.31
N MET A 132 0.05 1.00 -10.68
CA MET A 132 0.26 0.63 -12.07
C MET A 132 -0.57 -0.59 -12.41
N VAL A 133 -1.22 -0.58 -13.57
CA VAL A 133 -2.13 -1.63 -14.04
C VAL A 133 -1.73 -2.08 -15.42
N ALA A 134 -1.84 -3.38 -15.69
CA ALA A 134 -1.67 -3.97 -17.01
C ALA A 134 -2.81 -4.93 -17.32
N ARG A 135 -3.24 -5.01 -18.60
CA ARG A 135 -4.18 -6.01 -19.07
C ARG A 135 -3.47 -7.35 -19.31
N LEU A 136 -4.19 -8.43 -19.15
CA LEU A 136 -3.71 -9.80 -19.34
C LEU A 136 -4.35 -10.47 -20.57
N ASP A 137 -4.58 -9.70 -21.64
CA ASP A 137 -5.29 -10.15 -22.83
C ASP A 137 -4.57 -11.28 -23.61
N ASN A 138 -3.25 -11.35 -23.50
CA ASN A 138 -2.44 -12.33 -24.23
C ASN A 138 -1.28 -12.84 -23.37
N ALA A 139 -0.91 -14.09 -23.57
CA ALA A 139 0.31 -14.65 -22.99
C ALA A 139 1.54 -13.90 -23.51
N ARG A 140 2.44 -13.59 -22.59
CA ARG A 140 3.67 -12.85 -22.87
C ARG A 140 4.86 -13.83 -23.03
N THR A 141 5.71 -13.56 -24.00
CA THR A 141 6.98 -14.31 -24.12
C THR A 141 7.85 -14.05 -22.89
N VAL A 142 8.15 -15.10 -22.15
CA VAL A 142 9.08 -15.05 -21.03
C VAL A 142 10.50 -14.86 -21.57
N PRO A 143 11.21 -13.80 -21.20
CA PRO A 143 12.59 -13.61 -21.68
C PRO A 143 13.51 -14.72 -21.18
N PRO A 144 14.55 -15.10 -21.96
CA PRO A 144 15.51 -16.11 -21.54
C PRO A 144 16.34 -15.64 -20.34
N VAL A 145 16.77 -16.59 -19.53
CA VAL A 145 17.74 -16.38 -18.44
C VAL A 145 18.98 -17.25 -18.65
N SER A 146 20.05 -16.93 -17.94
CA SER A 146 21.24 -17.78 -17.89
C SER A 146 20.91 -19.22 -17.47
N GLN A 147 21.57 -20.21 -18.04
CA GLN A 147 21.42 -21.63 -17.65
C GLN A 147 21.72 -21.90 -16.17
N LYS A 148 22.44 -21.00 -15.51
CA LYS A 148 22.71 -21.04 -14.07
C LYS A 148 21.54 -20.60 -13.20
N ILE A 149 20.47 -20.09 -13.81
CA ILE A 149 19.26 -19.63 -13.12
C ILE A 149 18.14 -20.62 -13.37
N ARG A 150 17.59 -21.15 -12.29
CA ARG A 150 16.39 -21.99 -12.31
C ARG A 150 15.17 -21.17 -11.94
N LEU A 151 14.16 -21.17 -12.81
CA LEU A 151 12.87 -20.50 -12.57
C LEU A 151 11.86 -21.53 -12.07
N ARG A 152 11.30 -21.33 -10.92
CA ARG A 152 10.31 -22.23 -10.29
C ARG A 152 9.31 -21.48 -9.41
N HIS A 153 8.43 -22.20 -8.77
CA HIS A 153 7.58 -21.71 -7.67
C HIS A 153 8.26 -21.98 -6.32
N LEU A 154 7.82 -21.31 -5.28
CA LEU A 154 8.29 -21.53 -3.92
C LEU A 154 7.90 -22.94 -3.45
N GLY A 155 8.79 -23.63 -2.77
CA GLY A 155 8.51 -24.89 -2.09
C GLY A 155 7.85 -24.67 -0.72
N LYS A 156 7.04 -25.63 -0.27
CA LYS A 156 6.28 -25.54 1.00
C LYS A 156 7.10 -25.32 2.26
N GLN A 157 8.40 -25.67 2.24
CA GLN A 157 9.30 -25.57 3.41
C GLN A 157 10.33 -24.44 3.25
N GLU A 158 10.16 -23.56 2.27
CA GLU A 158 11.13 -22.52 1.92
C GLU A 158 10.74 -21.13 2.41
N GLU A 159 9.74 -21.02 3.28
CA GLU A 159 9.27 -19.71 3.77
C GLU A 159 10.38 -18.89 4.41
N LYS A 160 11.25 -19.52 5.21
CA LYS A 160 12.37 -18.82 5.84
C LYS A 160 13.31 -18.20 4.78
N GLU A 161 13.67 -18.96 3.77
CA GLU A 161 14.55 -18.49 2.70
C GLU A 161 13.88 -17.38 1.86
N PHE A 162 12.58 -17.51 1.61
CA PHE A 162 11.77 -16.48 0.99
C PHE A 162 11.82 -15.17 1.79
N VAL A 163 11.55 -15.21 3.11
CA VAL A 163 11.59 -14.04 4.00
C VAL A 163 12.98 -13.41 4.00
N ASP A 164 14.05 -14.22 4.18
CA ASP A 164 15.43 -13.75 4.19
C ASP A 164 15.80 -13.07 2.85
N SER A 165 15.43 -13.66 1.71
CA SER A 165 15.71 -13.12 0.37
C SER A 165 14.99 -11.80 0.11
N VAL A 166 13.71 -11.71 0.48
CA VAL A 166 12.91 -10.48 0.28
C VAL A 166 13.48 -9.36 1.15
N ASN A 167 13.63 -9.58 2.46
CA ASN A 167 14.07 -8.56 3.40
C ASN A 167 15.50 -8.08 3.11
N THR A 168 16.42 -8.99 2.76
CA THR A 168 17.77 -8.62 2.30
C THR A 168 17.72 -7.75 1.04
N SER A 169 16.83 -8.08 0.10
CA SER A 169 16.70 -7.32 -1.14
C SER A 169 16.20 -5.88 -0.92
N PHE A 170 15.32 -5.67 0.06
CA PHE A 170 14.80 -4.35 0.41
C PHE A 170 15.71 -3.60 1.40
N GLY A 171 16.50 -4.31 2.21
CA GLY A 171 17.29 -3.74 3.30
C GLY A 171 16.45 -3.38 4.53
N GLU A 172 15.24 -3.90 4.61
CA GLU A 172 14.27 -3.70 5.69
C GLU A 172 13.31 -4.90 5.79
N ASN A 173 12.59 -5.02 6.90
CA ASN A 173 11.57 -6.05 7.06
C ASN A 173 10.33 -5.70 6.23
N ARG A 174 10.14 -6.43 5.15
CA ARG A 174 8.98 -6.30 4.23
C ARG A 174 8.00 -7.45 4.35
N VAL A 175 8.47 -8.58 4.80
CA VAL A 175 7.69 -9.79 5.03
C VAL A 175 8.18 -10.47 6.31
N GLU A 176 7.26 -11.17 6.96
CA GLU A 176 7.54 -11.89 8.20
C GLU A 176 7.21 -13.37 8.04
N PHE A 177 7.75 -14.19 8.93
CA PHE A 177 7.37 -15.60 8.99
C PHE A 177 5.90 -15.71 9.42
N GLY A 178 5.10 -16.47 8.66
CA GLY A 178 3.65 -16.59 8.83
C GLY A 178 2.83 -15.77 7.83
N ASP A 179 3.44 -14.83 7.10
CA ASP A 179 2.74 -14.02 6.09
C ASP A 179 2.13 -14.88 4.98
N ILE A 180 2.81 -15.98 4.58
CA ILE A 180 2.27 -16.89 3.56
C ILE A 180 0.93 -17.48 4.02
N GLU A 181 0.83 -17.94 5.26
CA GLU A 181 -0.41 -18.48 5.82
C GLU A 181 -1.49 -17.40 5.94
N LYS A 182 -1.12 -16.18 6.35
CA LYS A 182 -2.03 -15.04 6.36
C LYS A 182 -2.57 -14.75 4.96
N TRP A 183 -1.73 -14.74 3.93
CA TRP A 183 -2.15 -14.49 2.54
C TRP A 183 -3.04 -15.60 1.98
N LYS A 184 -2.86 -16.86 2.40
CA LYS A 184 -3.78 -17.95 2.02
C LYS A 184 -5.19 -17.72 2.54
N ILE A 185 -5.31 -17.16 3.75
CA ILE A 185 -6.61 -16.83 4.36
C ILE A 185 -7.23 -15.61 3.68
N GLU A 186 -6.44 -14.56 3.46
CA GLU A 186 -6.92 -13.29 2.93
C GLU A 186 -7.20 -13.30 1.42
N ASN A 187 -6.49 -14.14 0.67
CA ASN A 187 -6.49 -14.12 -0.79
C ASN A 187 -6.68 -15.52 -1.41
N PRO A 188 -7.74 -16.26 -1.07
CA PRO A 188 -7.97 -17.56 -1.71
C PRO A 188 -8.13 -17.41 -3.24
N PRO A 189 -7.58 -18.31 -4.06
CA PRO A 189 -6.95 -19.59 -3.75
C PRO A 189 -5.40 -19.52 -3.67
N PHE A 190 -4.85 -18.44 -3.09
CA PHE A 190 -3.39 -18.25 -2.97
C PHE A 190 -2.71 -19.44 -2.27
N SER A 191 -1.53 -19.81 -2.75
CA SER A 191 -0.65 -20.83 -2.20
C SER A 191 0.80 -20.58 -2.61
N GLU A 192 1.75 -21.39 -2.18
CA GLU A 192 3.18 -21.23 -2.53
C GLU A 192 3.43 -21.23 -4.04
N GLU A 193 2.60 -21.88 -4.85
CA GLU A 193 2.72 -21.85 -6.31
C GLU A 193 2.49 -20.46 -6.94
N TRP A 194 1.91 -19.53 -6.18
CA TRP A 194 1.74 -18.14 -6.60
C TRP A 194 2.99 -17.30 -6.38
N ILE A 195 3.99 -17.86 -5.69
CA ILE A 195 5.26 -17.21 -5.43
C ILE A 195 6.29 -17.71 -6.44
N HIS A 196 6.63 -16.84 -7.38
CA HIS A 196 7.60 -17.11 -8.44
C HIS A 196 9.01 -16.77 -7.96
N VAL A 197 9.94 -17.70 -8.07
CA VAL A 197 11.31 -17.51 -7.63
C VAL A 197 12.32 -17.83 -8.74
N ALA A 198 13.44 -17.10 -8.72
CA ALA A 198 14.64 -17.44 -9.44
C ALA A 198 15.66 -17.94 -8.43
N GLU A 199 16.18 -19.14 -8.68
CA GLU A 199 17.21 -19.81 -7.88
C GLU A 199 18.55 -19.78 -8.62
N ALA A 200 19.60 -19.49 -7.90
CA ALA A 200 21.00 -19.61 -8.36
C ALA A 200 21.83 -20.23 -7.25
N ASP A 201 22.65 -21.22 -7.58
CA ASP A 201 23.56 -21.91 -6.66
C ASP A 201 22.83 -22.41 -5.38
N GLY A 202 21.61 -22.92 -5.53
CA GLY A 202 20.78 -23.44 -4.44
C GLY A 202 20.15 -22.38 -3.54
N ARG A 203 20.15 -21.09 -3.93
CA ARG A 203 19.58 -19.98 -3.17
C ARG A 203 18.52 -19.24 -3.97
N ILE A 204 17.47 -18.77 -3.28
CA ILE A 204 16.47 -17.85 -3.84
C ILE A 204 17.10 -16.47 -3.99
N VAL A 205 17.24 -16.00 -5.25
CA VAL A 205 17.93 -14.74 -5.58
C VAL A 205 17.00 -13.65 -6.11
N SER A 206 15.79 -14.02 -6.50
CA SER A 206 14.75 -13.07 -6.90
C SER A 206 13.38 -13.69 -6.69
N VAL A 207 12.42 -12.85 -6.32
CA VAL A 207 11.05 -13.24 -5.97
C VAL A 207 10.06 -12.29 -6.62
N VAL A 208 8.93 -12.81 -7.09
CA VAL A 208 7.70 -12.05 -7.38
C VAL A 208 6.52 -12.85 -6.85
N VAL A 209 5.78 -12.25 -5.94
CA VAL A 209 4.53 -12.81 -5.42
C VAL A 209 3.38 -12.34 -6.29
N ALA A 210 2.58 -13.28 -6.78
CA ALA A 210 1.30 -13.01 -7.42
C ALA A 210 0.18 -13.42 -6.47
N LYS A 211 -0.94 -12.74 -6.48
CA LYS A 211 -2.13 -13.10 -5.70
C LYS A 211 -3.39 -12.50 -6.31
N PRO A 212 -4.60 -13.03 -6.01
CA PRO A 212 -5.83 -12.33 -6.33
C PRO A 212 -5.86 -10.97 -5.64
N ASP A 213 -6.41 -9.95 -6.29
CA ASP A 213 -6.75 -8.69 -5.62
C ASP A 213 -8.15 -8.83 -5.00
N THR A 214 -8.25 -9.68 -3.98
CA THR A 214 -9.51 -10.18 -3.43
C THR A 214 -10.48 -9.05 -3.08
N ARG A 215 -10.02 -8.06 -2.28
CA ARG A 215 -10.87 -6.95 -1.85
C ARG A 215 -11.37 -6.09 -3.02
N TYR A 216 -10.53 -5.88 -4.03
CA TYR A 216 -10.92 -5.16 -5.25
C TYR A 216 -11.95 -5.98 -6.05
N ASN A 217 -11.66 -7.25 -6.25
CA ASN A 217 -12.50 -8.15 -7.04
C ASN A 217 -13.88 -8.33 -6.42
N ASP A 218 -13.96 -8.47 -5.10
CA ASP A 218 -15.22 -8.63 -4.38
C ASP A 218 -16.11 -7.40 -4.50
N PHE A 219 -15.52 -6.21 -4.41
CA PHE A 219 -16.28 -4.97 -4.46
C PHE A 219 -16.67 -4.58 -5.89
N TYR A 220 -15.70 -4.60 -6.82
CA TYR A 220 -15.93 -4.17 -8.21
C TYR A 220 -16.44 -5.29 -9.14
N LYS A 221 -16.59 -6.52 -8.64
CA LYS A 221 -16.96 -7.70 -9.43
C LYS A 221 -16.02 -7.92 -10.61
N ALA A 222 -14.72 -7.77 -10.34
CA ALA A 222 -13.62 -7.84 -11.30
C ALA A 222 -12.82 -9.14 -11.14
N ASN A 223 -11.86 -9.38 -12.05
CA ASN A 223 -10.94 -10.51 -12.02
C ASN A 223 -9.49 -9.99 -12.11
N ARG A 224 -9.10 -9.14 -11.16
CA ARG A 224 -7.77 -8.55 -11.12
C ARG A 224 -6.82 -9.35 -10.25
N GLY A 225 -5.58 -9.55 -10.74
CA GLY A 225 -4.46 -10.00 -9.93
C GLY A 225 -3.69 -8.84 -9.31
N TYR A 226 -2.87 -9.14 -8.34
CA TYR A 226 -1.94 -8.21 -7.72
C TYR A 226 -0.53 -8.81 -7.67
N LEU A 227 0.51 -8.00 -7.92
CA LEU A 227 1.91 -8.40 -7.81
C LEU A 227 2.61 -7.64 -6.67
N GLY A 228 3.15 -8.39 -5.75
CA GLY A 228 3.96 -7.84 -4.66
C GLY A 228 3.96 -8.72 -3.41
N PRO A 229 5.13 -8.76 -2.73
CA PRO A 229 6.39 -8.09 -3.02
C PRO A 229 7.11 -8.64 -4.25
N ALA A 230 7.94 -7.78 -4.90
CA ALA A 230 8.85 -8.15 -5.96
C ALA A 230 10.27 -7.70 -5.60
N SER A 231 11.21 -8.62 -5.56
CA SER A 231 12.56 -8.35 -5.07
C SER A 231 13.65 -9.09 -5.87
N THR A 232 14.87 -8.56 -5.82
CA THR A 232 16.06 -9.22 -6.37
C THR A 232 17.26 -8.84 -5.50
N LEU A 233 18.00 -9.84 -5.04
CA LEU A 233 19.22 -9.63 -4.27
C LEU A 233 20.19 -8.68 -5.00
N PRO A 234 20.88 -7.76 -4.30
CA PRO A 234 21.71 -6.72 -4.93
C PRO A 234 22.70 -7.27 -5.96
N GLU A 235 23.39 -8.36 -5.66
CA GLU A 235 24.40 -9.01 -6.52
C GLU A 235 23.81 -9.71 -7.76
N TYR A 236 22.47 -9.91 -7.78
CA TYR A 236 21.75 -10.50 -8.90
C TYR A 236 20.92 -9.49 -9.70
N ARG A 237 20.98 -8.20 -9.34
CA ARG A 237 20.33 -7.14 -10.11
C ARG A 237 20.94 -7.00 -11.50
N ARG A 238 20.20 -6.37 -12.43
CA ARG A 238 20.60 -6.13 -13.83
C ARG A 238 20.81 -7.41 -14.66
N LYS A 239 20.39 -8.57 -14.15
CA LYS A 239 20.38 -9.86 -14.86
C LYS A 239 18.99 -10.21 -15.43
N ASN A 240 18.10 -9.23 -15.56
CA ASN A 240 16.73 -9.34 -16.08
C ASN A 240 15.77 -10.22 -15.25
N LEU A 241 16.13 -10.65 -14.04
CA LEU A 241 15.34 -11.59 -13.24
C LEU A 241 13.97 -11.03 -12.86
N ALA A 242 13.90 -9.76 -12.44
CA ALA A 242 12.63 -9.11 -12.11
C ALA A 242 11.68 -9.10 -13.30
N THR A 243 12.14 -8.76 -14.51
CA THR A 243 11.32 -8.81 -15.73
C THR A 243 10.79 -10.21 -15.99
N VAL A 244 11.66 -11.21 -15.95
CA VAL A 244 11.33 -12.61 -16.23
C VAL A 244 10.29 -13.13 -15.25
N LEU A 245 10.49 -12.92 -13.95
CA LEU A 245 9.54 -13.37 -12.93
C LEU A 245 8.22 -12.61 -13.01
N THR A 246 8.25 -11.30 -13.28
CA THR A 246 7.01 -10.52 -13.46
C THR A 246 6.20 -11.03 -14.65
N VAL A 247 6.85 -11.28 -15.79
CA VAL A 247 6.16 -11.84 -16.97
C VAL A 247 5.61 -13.23 -16.69
N ARG A 248 6.35 -14.10 -16.00
CA ARG A 248 5.85 -15.42 -15.57
C ARG A 248 4.62 -15.29 -14.66
N ALA A 249 4.68 -14.39 -13.68
CA ALA A 249 3.58 -14.13 -12.78
C ALA A 249 2.34 -13.58 -13.51
N MET A 250 2.53 -12.70 -14.50
CA MET A 250 1.44 -12.19 -15.34
C MET A 250 0.77 -13.31 -16.14
N ASN A 251 1.56 -14.20 -16.77
CA ASN A 251 1.01 -15.36 -17.50
C ASN A 251 0.27 -16.30 -16.55
N PHE A 252 0.84 -16.58 -15.37
CA PHE A 252 0.22 -17.41 -14.34
C PHE A 252 -1.14 -16.87 -13.88
N LEU A 253 -1.28 -15.54 -13.72
CA LEU A 253 -2.55 -14.89 -13.39
C LEU A 253 -3.55 -15.00 -14.55
N SER A 254 -3.09 -14.79 -15.79
CA SER A 254 -3.92 -14.94 -17.00
C SER A 254 -4.46 -16.37 -17.15
N ASP A 255 -3.62 -17.39 -16.92
CA ASP A 255 -4.00 -18.81 -16.98
C ASP A 255 -5.07 -19.18 -15.91
N ARG A 256 -5.19 -18.34 -14.86
CA ARG A 256 -6.22 -18.46 -13.81
C ARG A 256 -7.44 -17.56 -14.03
N GLY A 257 -7.59 -17.02 -15.24
CA GLY A 257 -8.78 -16.27 -15.65
C GLY A 257 -8.78 -14.81 -15.21
N MET A 258 -7.65 -14.27 -14.75
CA MET A 258 -7.55 -12.85 -14.47
C MET A 258 -7.35 -12.06 -15.77
N ASP A 259 -8.06 -10.94 -15.90
CA ASP A 259 -8.06 -10.09 -17.08
C ASP A 259 -7.08 -8.89 -16.95
N SER A 260 -6.67 -8.60 -15.74
CA SER A 260 -5.79 -7.49 -15.42
C SER A 260 -4.93 -7.78 -14.20
N VAL A 261 -3.90 -6.97 -14.02
CA VAL A 261 -2.99 -7.07 -12.88
C VAL A 261 -2.55 -5.69 -12.42
N ALA A 262 -2.50 -5.49 -11.12
CA ALA A 262 -2.07 -4.24 -10.50
C ALA A 262 -0.85 -4.44 -9.60
N LEU A 263 -0.14 -3.36 -9.34
CA LEU A 263 0.94 -3.27 -8.34
C LEU A 263 1.18 -1.83 -7.93
N TYR A 264 1.90 -1.65 -6.83
CA TYR A 264 2.42 -0.35 -6.43
C TYR A 264 3.92 -0.25 -6.74
N ALA A 265 4.34 0.90 -7.24
CA ALA A 265 5.75 1.20 -7.49
C ALA A 265 6.10 2.60 -7.00
N SER A 266 7.19 2.74 -6.24
CA SER A 266 7.69 4.07 -5.89
C SER A 266 8.06 4.85 -7.15
N GLU A 267 7.62 6.10 -7.26
CA GLU A 267 7.96 6.96 -8.40
C GLU A 267 9.46 7.25 -8.48
N THR A 268 10.16 7.19 -7.34
CA THR A 268 11.62 7.37 -7.28
C THR A 268 12.39 6.15 -7.77
N ASN A 269 11.76 4.97 -7.86
CA ASN A 269 12.36 3.77 -8.42
C ASN A 269 12.22 3.75 -9.95
N VAL A 270 12.91 4.70 -10.61
CA VAL A 270 12.84 4.90 -12.07
C VAL A 270 13.12 3.62 -12.85
N ALA A 271 14.05 2.77 -12.38
CA ALA A 271 14.40 1.52 -13.04
C ALA A 271 13.23 0.52 -13.03
N SER A 272 12.54 0.39 -11.89
CA SER A 272 11.36 -0.47 -11.77
C SER A 272 10.21 0.04 -12.64
N VAL A 273 9.93 1.34 -12.58
CA VAL A 273 8.86 1.97 -13.38
C VAL A 273 9.12 1.78 -14.89
N ALA A 274 10.37 1.97 -15.35
CA ALA A 274 10.75 1.77 -16.75
C ALA A 274 10.57 0.30 -17.18
N LEU A 275 10.98 -0.65 -16.34
CA LEU A 275 10.77 -2.08 -16.56
C LEU A 275 9.28 -2.39 -16.69
N LEU A 276 8.46 -1.94 -15.74
CA LEU A 276 7.02 -2.19 -15.71
C LEU A 276 6.33 -1.64 -16.96
N ARG A 277 6.65 -0.41 -17.37
CA ARG A 277 6.12 0.18 -18.62
C ARG A 277 6.48 -0.66 -19.85
N LYS A 278 7.72 -1.17 -19.91
CA LYS A 278 8.18 -2.02 -21.03
C LYS A 278 7.38 -3.31 -21.16
N ILE A 279 6.89 -3.88 -20.07
CA ILE A 279 6.09 -5.11 -20.06
C ILE A 279 4.57 -4.86 -20.05
N GLY A 280 4.14 -3.60 -20.29
CA GLY A 280 2.75 -3.24 -20.54
C GLY A 280 1.99 -2.62 -19.38
N PHE A 281 2.64 -2.31 -18.25
CA PHE A 281 1.98 -1.56 -17.19
C PHE A 281 1.87 -0.08 -17.54
N GLN A 282 0.75 0.51 -17.17
CA GLN A 282 0.46 1.92 -17.25
C GLN A 282 0.18 2.47 -15.86
N VAL A 283 0.45 3.76 -15.64
CA VAL A 283 0.08 4.43 -14.39
C VAL A 283 -1.42 4.66 -14.40
N GLY A 284 -2.14 3.98 -13.55
CA GLY A 284 -3.57 4.17 -13.31
C GLY A 284 -3.82 5.32 -12.34
N HIS A 285 -2.97 5.45 -11.31
CA HIS A 285 -3.05 6.54 -10.34
C HIS A 285 -1.68 6.93 -9.79
N ASN A 286 -1.58 8.14 -9.24
CA ASN A 286 -0.36 8.66 -8.65
C ASN A 286 -0.67 9.41 -7.35
N TRP A 287 -0.08 8.95 -6.26
CA TRP A 287 -0.09 9.65 -4.98
C TRP A 287 1.25 10.33 -4.72
N LYS A 288 1.20 11.42 -3.96
CA LYS A 288 2.38 12.16 -3.47
C LYS A 288 2.48 12.04 -1.96
N PHE A 289 3.68 11.81 -1.48
CA PHE A 289 3.99 11.84 -0.06
C PHE A 289 4.31 13.27 0.36
N MET A 290 3.55 13.78 1.31
CA MET A 290 3.79 15.08 1.96
C MET A 290 4.44 14.78 3.31
N ARG A 291 5.69 15.22 3.51
CA ARG A 291 6.49 14.89 4.70
C ARG A 291 6.80 16.13 5.52
N LYS A 292 6.87 15.97 6.84
CA LYS A 292 7.29 17.01 7.77
C LYS A 292 8.23 16.44 8.81
N THR A 293 9.32 17.15 9.07
CA THR A 293 10.18 16.90 10.22
C THR A 293 9.68 17.76 11.36
N LEU A 294 9.46 17.14 12.50
CA LEU A 294 9.03 17.79 13.73
C LEU A 294 10.24 17.98 14.66
N PRO A 295 10.24 19.00 15.53
CA PRO A 295 11.34 19.28 16.45
C PRO A 295 11.59 18.17 17.47
#